data_c3b35975f4661b39fc129b482646a38d
#
_entry.id   c3b35975f4661b39fc129b482646a38d
#
_cell.length_a   1.000
_cell.length_b   1.000
_cell.length_c   1.000
_cell.angle_alpha   90.00
_cell.angle_beta   90.00
_cell.angle_gamma   90.00
#
_symmetry.space_group_name_H-M   'P 1'
#
loop_
_entity.id
_entity.type
_entity.pdbx_description
1 polymer ?
#
loop_
_entity_poly.entity_id
_entity_poly.type
_entity_poly.pdbx_seq_one_letter_code
_entity_poly.pdbx_strand_id
1 'polypeptide(L)'
;MSKKLVLCSDTHELHSRLSWPEGDILVHAGDFTMIGRPDKIEEFGYWLRDSPFSAIVIIAGNHDILFQKKPEKARKLLSKHDKIHYLEDTECRIDGISFYGTPWQPEFGYGWAFTLNTEEELRKKWHNIPTDIQILITHGPPAGILDFTVDRKHAGSTSLLAEIRQRIKPELHIFGHIHEGHGVCRITETMFANASICNPNYLPIHSPLVLDAS
;
A
#
# COMPACT_ATOMS: atom_id res chain seq x y z
N MET A 1 13.86 -15.33 13.02
CA MET A 1 13.34 -14.41 14.06
C MET A 1 12.20 -13.64 13.43
N SER A 2 11.09 -13.49 14.14
CA SER A 2 9.97 -12.64 13.70
C SER A 2 10.42 -11.20 13.51
N LYS A 3 9.91 -10.53 12.49
CA LYS A 3 10.16 -9.11 12.19
C LYS A 3 8.92 -8.28 12.50
N LYS A 4 9.11 -7.14 13.14
CA LYS A 4 8.05 -6.18 13.40
C LYS A 4 7.84 -5.29 12.18
N LEU A 5 6.66 -5.37 11.58
CA LEU A 5 6.24 -4.51 10.47
C LEU A 5 5.46 -3.32 11.02
N VAL A 6 5.81 -2.13 10.59
CA VAL A 6 5.04 -0.91 10.82
C VAL A 6 4.33 -0.54 9.53
N LEU A 7 3.01 -0.49 9.56
CA LEU A 7 2.17 -0.33 8.38
C LEU A 7 1.50 1.03 8.39
N CYS A 8 1.58 1.74 7.27
CA CYS A 8 0.83 2.97 7.03
C CYS A 8 0.44 3.09 5.55
N SER A 9 -0.54 3.93 5.26
CA SER A 9 -1.03 4.30 3.94
C SER A 9 -1.73 5.64 4.01
N ASP A 10 -1.99 6.27 2.87
CA ASP A 10 -2.85 7.47 2.77
C ASP A 10 -2.40 8.59 3.71
N THR A 11 -1.10 8.87 3.69
CA THR A 11 -0.52 9.92 4.52
C THR A 11 -0.69 11.32 3.93
N HIS A 12 -0.97 11.44 2.62
CA HIS A 12 -1.34 12.68 1.92
C HIS A 12 -0.52 13.91 2.35
N GLU A 13 0.82 13.79 2.28
CA GLU A 13 1.79 14.82 2.68
C GLU A 13 1.81 15.17 4.20
N LEU A 14 1.06 14.40 5.01
CA LEU A 14 1.00 14.59 6.47
C LEU A 14 1.90 13.62 7.25
N HIS A 15 2.78 12.91 6.56
CA HIS A 15 3.70 11.92 7.13
C HIS A 15 4.57 12.48 8.27
N SER A 16 4.96 13.76 8.23
CA SER A 16 5.73 14.42 9.29
C SER A 16 4.97 14.56 10.63
N ARG A 17 3.66 14.34 10.63
CA ARG A 17 2.82 14.36 11.83
C ARG A 17 2.73 13.01 12.52
N LEU A 18 3.27 11.96 11.90
CA LEU A 18 3.24 10.61 12.46
C LEU A 18 4.34 10.44 13.50
N SER A 19 4.00 9.78 14.61
CA SER A 19 4.97 9.22 15.54
C SER A 19 5.23 7.78 15.18
N TRP A 20 6.49 7.40 15.01
CA TRP A 20 6.87 6.05 14.68
C TRP A 20 6.78 5.12 15.90
N PRO A 21 6.03 4.03 15.83
CA PRO A 21 6.19 2.93 16.77
C PRO A 21 7.52 2.19 16.53
N GLU A 22 7.95 1.40 17.50
CA GLU A 22 9.09 0.51 17.32
C GLU A 22 8.80 -0.56 16.27
N GLY A 23 9.75 -0.80 15.37
CA GLY A 23 9.63 -1.79 14.32
C GLY A 23 10.89 -1.94 13.49
N ASP A 24 10.96 -3.01 12.71
CA ASP A 24 12.10 -3.33 11.85
C ASP A 24 11.93 -2.81 10.43
N ILE A 25 10.75 -3.03 9.84
CA ILE A 25 10.43 -2.74 8.44
C ILE A 25 9.19 -1.83 8.39
N LEU A 26 9.29 -0.73 7.66
CA LEU A 26 8.15 0.10 7.33
C LEU A 26 7.51 -0.38 6.02
N VAL A 27 6.19 -0.50 5.98
CA VAL A 27 5.42 -0.71 4.75
C VAL A 27 4.46 0.46 4.54
N HIS A 28 4.55 1.12 3.37
CA HIS A 28 3.63 2.19 2.99
C HIS A 28 2.81 1.79 1.75
N ALA A 29 1.51 1.67 1.91
CA ALA A 29 0.61 1.13 0.89
C ALA A 29 0.01 2.20 -0.06
N GLY A 30 0.75 3.29 -0.31
CA GLY A 30 0.38 4.30 -1.32
C GLY A 30 -0.27 5.56 -0.77
N ASP A 31 -0.53 6.52 -1.66
CA ASP A 31 -1.10 7.83 -1.37
C ASP A 31 -0.29 8.64 -0.35
N PHE A 32 1.01 8.72 -0.58
CA PHE A 32 1.90 9.56 0.24
C PHE A 32 1.93 11.03 -0.21
N THR A 33 1.45 11.34 -1.43
CA THR A 33 1.26 12.71 -1.93
C THR A 33 -0.22 13.04 -2.15
N MET A 34 -0.53 14.33 -2.37
CA MET A 34 -1.89 14.76 -2.74
C MET A 34 -2.15 14.65 -4.24
N ILE A 35 -1.17 14.94 -5.08
CA ILE A 35 -1.31 14.94 -6.55
C ILE A 35 0.00 14.58 -7.28
N GLY A 36 0.95 13.93 -6.62
CA GLY A 36 2.21 13.51 -7.22
C GLY A 36 3.17 14.64 -7.56
N ARG A 37 3.22 15.73 -6.81
CA ARG A 37 4.16 16.83 -7.04
C ARG A 37 5.60 16.39 -6.81
N PRO A 38 6.56 16.75 -7.70
CA PRO A 38 7.97 16.35 -7.58
C PRO A 38 8.62 16.74 -6.25
N ASP A 39 8.38 17.97 -5.77
CA ASP A 39 8.90 18.47 -4.51
C ASP A 39 8.38 17.67 -3.30
N LYS A 40 7.11 17.23 -3.35
CA LYS A 40 6.51 16.42 -2.29
C LYS A 40 6.99 14.97 -2.29
N ILE A 41 7.26 14.42 -3.45
CA ILE A 41 7.89 13.08 -3.56
C ILE A 41 9.31 13.11 -2.97
N GLU A 42 10.08 14.16 -3.27
CA GLU A 42 11.43 14.32 -2.74
C GLU A 42 11.43 14.54 -1.22
N GLU A 43 10.52 15.38 -0.71
CA GLU A 43 10.32 15.61 0.74
C GLU A 43 10.00 14.28 1.45
N PHE A 44 9.08 13.50 0.89
CA PHE A 44 8.73 12.18 1.42
C PHE A 44 9.91 11.21 1.39
N GLY A 45 10.71 11.22 0.31
CA GLY A 45 11.92 10.42 0.22
C GLY A 45 12.95 10.75 1.32
N TYR A 46 13.13 12.03 1.66
CA TYR A 46 13.99 12.44 2.77
C TYR A 46 13.44 11.98 4.13
N TRP A 47 12.13 12.12 4.34
CA TRP A 47 11.49 11.65 5.57
C TRP A 47 11.63 10.13 5.76
N LEU A 48 11.47 9.33 4.71
CA LEU A 48 11.73 7.89 4.75
C LEU A 48 13.19 7.58 5.06
N ARG A 49 14.13 8.28 4.41
CA ARG A 49 15.56 8.10 4.64
C ARG A 49 15.91 8.29 6.12
N ASP A 50 15.36 9.33 6.74
CA ASP A 50 15.67 9.72 8.11
C ASP A 50 14.88 8.93 9.16
N SER A 51 13.97 8.03 8.73
CA SER A 51 13.21 7.14 9.59
C SER A 51 14.09 6.05 10.25
N PRO A 52 13.70 5.50 11.42
CA PRO A 52 14.51 4.55 12.17
C PRO A 52 14.53 3.12 11.58
N PHE A 53 13.74 2.83 10.55
CA PHE A 53 13.56 1.48 10.01
C PHE A 53 14.78 1.00 9.23
N SER A 54 15.11 -0.29 9.35
CA SER A 54 16.20 -0.93 8.63
C SER A 54 15.90 -1.13 7.14
N ALA A 55 14.62 -1.32 6.79
CA ALA A 55 14.12 -1.41 5.42
C ALA A 55 12.73 -0.78 5.30
N ILE A 56 12.41 -0.32 4.09
CA ILE A 56 11.13 0.34 3.79
C ILE A 56 10.61 -0.22 2.47
N VAL A 57 9.40 -0.77 2.50
CA VAL A 57 8.69 -1.22 1.29
C VAL A 57 7.55 -0.25 0.99
N ILE A 58 7.47 0.23 -0.24
CA ILE A 58 6.50 1.25 -0.62
C ILE A 58 5.92 0.97 -2.00
N ILE A 59 4.64 1.21 -2.17
CA ILE A 59 3.95 1.31 -3.45
C ILE A 59 3.40 2.72 -3.65
N ALA A 60 3.04 3.07 -4.89
CA ALA A 60 2.24 4.26 -5.15
C ALA A 60 0.74 3.99 -4.90
N GLY A 61 -0.05 5.06 -4.75
CA GLY A 61 -1.50 5.03 -4.80
C GLY A 61 -2.04 5.93 -5.91
N ASN A 62 -3.36 6.17 -5.93
CA ASN A 62 -3.98 6.96 -6.99
C ASN A 62 -3.60 8.45 -6.95
N HIS A 63 -3.28 8.98 -5.81
CA HIS A 63 -2.78 10.36 -5.66
C HIS A 63 -1.33 10.54 -6.12
N ASP A 64 -0.55 9.48 -6.20
CA ASP A 64 0.87 9.52 -6.57
C ASP A 64 1.05 9.55 -8.11
N ILE A 65 0.34 10.48 -8.76
CA ILE A 65 0.13 10.57 -10.21
C ILE A 65 1.42 10.54 -11.02
N LEU A 66 2.51 11.11 -10.48
CA LEU A 66 3.79 11.19 -11.21
C LEU A 66 4.38 9.79 -11.45
N PHE A 67 4.12 8.82 -10.57
CA PHE A 67 4.63 7.45 -10.70
C PHE A 67 4.09 6.75 -11.94
N GLN A 68 2.82 6.97 -12.29
CA GLN A 68 2.25 6.47 -13.53
C GLN A 68 2.63 7.32 -14.76
N LYS A 69 2.61 8.66 -14.63
CA LYS A 69 2.86 9.56 -15.78
C LYS A 69 4.33 9.66 -16.19
N LYS A 70 5.25 9.63 -15.23
CA LYS A 70 6.71 9.77 -15.42
C LYS A 70 7.46 8.88 -14.43
N PRO A 71 7.37 7.54 -14.56
CA PRO A 71 7.83 6.59 -13.55
C PRO A 71 9.32 6.76 -13.22
N GLU A 72 10.19 6.87 -14.22
CA GLU A 72 11.63 7.03 -14.01
C GLU A 72 11.98 8.29 -13.21
N LYS A 73 11.27 9.41 -13.49
CA LYS A 73 11.46 10.65 -12.75
C LYS A 73 10.99 10.50 -11.30
N ALA A 74 9.82 9.90 -11.08
CA ALA A 74 9.24 9.71 -9.76
C ALA A 74 10.11 8.80 -8.88
N ARG A 75 10.54 7.66 -9.41
CA ARG A 75 11.44 6.72 -8.74
C ARG A 75 12.78 7.39 -8.38
N LYS A 76 13.35 8.17 -9.28
CA LYS A 76 14.61 8.91 -9.01
C LYS A 76 14.49 9.94 -7.89
N LEU A 77 13.31 10.56 -7.73
CA LEU A 77 13.05 11.50 -6.63
C LEU A 77 12.90 10.78 -5.28
N LEU A 78 12.27 9.61 -5.29
CA LEU A 78 11.99 8.83 -4.09
C LEU A 78 13.21 8.04 -3.60
N SER A 79 13.91 7.34 -4.50
CA SER A 79 14.84 6.25 -4.15
C SER A 79 16.30 6.71 -4.14
N LYS A 80 16.68 7.57 -3.20
CA LYS A 80 18.10 7.91 -3.01
C LYS A 80 18.77 7.10 -1.88
N HIS A 81 18.14 6.00 -1.43
CA HIS A 81 18.63 5.22 -0.29
C HIS A 81 18.39 3.73 -0.49
N ASP A 82 19.40 2.92 -0.22
CA ASP A 82 19.38 1.45 -0.40
C ASP A 82 18.32 0.73 0.45
N LYS A 83 17.85 1.34 1.55
CA LYS A 83 16.79 0.78 2.38
C LYS A 83 15.37 0.97 1.85
N ILE A 84 15.17 1.77 0.78
CA ILE A 84 13.85 2.08 0.21
C ILE A 84 13.61 1.21 -1.03
N HIS A 85 12.64 0.30 -0.93
CA HIS A 85 12.21 -0.60 -1.98
C HIS A 85 10.85 -0.15 -2.52
N TYR A 86 10.84 0.55 -3.66
CA TYR A 86 9.61 0.90 -4.37
C TYR A 86 9.17 -0.27 -5.25
N LEU A 87 7.94 -0.75 -5.04
CA LEU A 87 7.37 -1.85 -5.79
C LEU A 87 6.23 -1.37 -6.70
N GLU A 88 6.21 -1.87 -7.93
CA GLU A 88 5.15 -1.65 -8.92
C GLU A 88 5.09 -2.87 -9.83
N ASP A 89 4.12 -3.75 -9.59
CA ASP A 89 3.98 -5.06 -10.22
C ASP A 89 5.27 -5.91 -10.10
N THR A 90 5.95 -5.81 -8.95
CA THR A 90 7.22 -6.48 -8.67
C THR A 90 7.29 -6.99 -7.24
N GLU A 91 8.25 -7.87 -7.01
CA GLU A 91 8.57 -8.40 -5.69
C GLU A 91 9.92 -7.91 -5.17
N CYS A 92 10.10 -7.99 -3.85
CA CYS A 92 11.41 -7.94 -3.19
C CYS A 92 11.45 -8.94 -2.03
N ARG A 93 12.66 -9.25 -1.57
CA ARG A 93 12.86 -10.11 -0.41
C ARG A 93 13.75 -9.40 0.61
N ILE A 94 13.26 -9.29 1.85
CA ILE A 94 13.96 -8.61 2.94
C ILE A 94 14.01 -9.57 4.14
N ASP A 95 15.19 -9.90 4.61
CA ASP A 95 15.41 -10.81 5.74
C ASP A 95 14.69 -12.18 5.62
N GLY A 96 14.54 -12.66 4.38
CA GLY A 96 13.87 -13.92 4.07
C GLY A 96 12.36 -13.79 3.81
N ILE A 97 11.73 -12.67 4.13
CA ILE A 97 10.30 -12.40 3.90
C ILE A 97 10.09 -11.89 2.47
N SER A 98 9.16 -12.48 1.73
CA SER A 98 8.80 -12.08 0.37
C SER A 98 7.66 -11.07 0.37
N PHE A 99 7.86 -9.95 -0.32
CA PHE A 99 6.89 -8.88 -0.54
C PHE A 99 6.57 -8.76 -2.01
N TYR A 100 5.31 -8.57 -2.36
CA TYR A 100 4.89 -8.14 -3.69
C TYR A 100 4.05 -6.88 -3.58
N GLY A 101 4.35 -5.87 -4.40
CA GLY A 101 3.65 -4.60 -4.41
C GLY A 101 3.03 -4.26 -5.76
N THR A 102 1.77 -3.79 -5.74
CA THR A 102 1.04 -3.38 -6.94
C THR A 102 0.05 -2.25 -6.61
N PRO A 103 0.07 -1.14 -7.37
CA PRO A 103 -0.72 0.06 -7.04
C PRO A 103 -2.14 0.04 -7.61
N TRP A 104 -2.49 -0.92 -8.46
CA TRP A 104 -3.74 -0.92 -9.24
C TRP A 104 -4.98 -1.09 -8.38
N GLN A 105 -6.11 -0.50 -8.86
CA GLN A 105 -7.40 -0.53 -8.19
C GLN A 105 -8.56 -0.29 -9.17
N PRO A 106 -9.83 -0.58 -8.78
CA PRO A 106 -10.99 -0.22 -9.56
C PRO A 106 -11.08 1.28 -9.81
N GLU A 107 -11.54 1.69 -10.98
CA GLU A 107 -11.82 3.10 -11.28
C GLU A 107 -12.99 3.61 -10.43
N PHE A 108 -12.84 4.82 -9.89
CA PHE A 108 -13.85 5.49 -9.06
C PHE A 108 -14.04 6.97 -9.41
N GLY A 109 -13.28 7.50 -10.38
CA GLY A 109 -13.35 8.88 -10.83
C GLY A 109 -12.29 9.26 -11.82
N TYR A 110 -12.44 10.40 -12.47
CA TYR A 110 -11.56 10.84 -13.54
C TYR A 110 -10.22 11.37 -13.05
N GLY A 111 -9.15 10.98 -13.75
CA GLY A 111 -7.82 11.60 -13.62
C GLY A 111 -6.92 11.01 -12.55
N TRP A 112 -7.37 10.01 -11.82
CA TRP A 112 -6.58 9.29 -10.84
C TRP A 112 -5.61 8.31 -11.47
N ALA A 113 -4.47 8.11 -10.81
CA ALA A 113 -3.48 7.14 -11.27
C ALA A 113 -3.86 5.71 -10.88
N PHE A 114 -3.28 4.75 -11.58
CA PHE A 114 -3.36 3.32 -11.29
C PHE A 114 -4.79 2.76 -11.18
N THR A 115 -5.75 3.36 -11.89
CA THR A 115 -7.13 2.87 -11.97
C THR A 115 -7.36 2.10 -13.27
N LEU A 116 -8.17 1.05 -13.21
CA LEU A 116 -8.61 0.26 -14.35
C LEU A 116 -10.13 0.13 -14.35
N ASN A 117 -10.73 0.19 -15.55
CA ASN A 117 -12.18 0.32 -15.72
C ASN A 117 -12.94 -0.97 -15.42
N THR A 118 -12.30 -2.11 -15.56
CA THR A 118 -12.97 -3.41 -15.45
C THR A 118 -12.21 -4.39 -14.55
N GLU A 119 -12.97 -5.26 -13.90
CA GLU A 119 -12.40 -6.37 -13.12
C GLU A 119 -11.60 -7.37 -13.99
N GLU A 120 -11.89 -7.43 -15.28
CA GLU A 120 -11.12 -8.23 -16.24
C GLU A 120 -9.70 -7.67 -16.44
N GLU A 121 -9.56 -6.35 -16.56
CA GLU A 121 -8.27 -5.67 -16.65
C GLU A 121 -7.48 -5.82 -15.34
N LEU A 122 -8.14 -5.65 -14.20
CA LEU A 122 -7.55 -5.86 -12.88
C LEU A 122 -7.08 -7.30 -12.69
N ARG A 123 -7.88 -8.29 -13.11
CA ARG A 123 -7.51 -9.71 -13.02
C ARG A 123 -6.20 -10.01 -13.74
N LYS A 124 -5.92 -9.37 -14.89
CA LYS A 124 -4.66 -9.52 -15.60
C LYS A 124 -3.46 -9.02 -14.76
N LYS A 125 -3.68 -7.99 -13.95
CA LYS A 125 -2.67 -7.51 -12.99
C LYS A 125 -2.46 -8.50 -11.85
N TRP A 126 -3.55 -8.95 -11.25
CA TRP A 126 -3.48 -9.89 -10.13
C TRP A 126 -2.88 -11.24 -10.53
N HIS A 127 -3.12 -11.68 -11.76
CA HIS A 127 -2.59 -12.96 -12.26
C HIS A 127 -1.05 -13.01 -12.32
N ASN A 128 -0.39 -11.86 -12.40
CA ASN A 128 1.06 -11.75 -12.36
C ASN A 128 1.66 -11.88 -10.95
N ILE A 129 0.85 -11.81 -9.89
CA ILE A 129 1.32 -11.95 -8.51
C ILE A 129 1.76 -13.40 -8.29
N PRO A 130 2.99 -13.66 -7.83
CA PRO A 130 3.45 -15.01 -7.52
C PRO A 130 2.63 -15.68 -6.39
N THR A 131 2.61 -17.01 -6.37
CA THR A 131 1.84 -17.78 -5.37
C THR A 131 2.57 -18.01 -4.06
N ASP A 132 3.88 -17.74 -4.03
CA ASP A 132 4.74 -17.94 -2.86
C ASP A 132 5.05 -16.63 -2.11
N ILE A 133 4.25 -15.60 -2.35
CA ILE A 133 4.36 -14.31 -1.67
C ILE A 133 3.76 -14.40 -0.27
N GLN A 134 4.56 -14.05 0.74
CA GLN A 134 4.12 -13.98 2.13
C GLN A 134 3.34 -12.70 2.41
N ILE A 135 3.81 -11.56 1.89
CA ILE A 135 3.19 -10.25 2.12
C ILE A 135 2.80 -9.62 0.79
N LEU A 136 1.49 -9.44 0.60
CA LEU A 136 0.92 -8.73 -0.54
C LEU A 136 0.61 -7.28 -0.14
N ILE A 137 1.00 -6.33 -1.00
CA ILE A 137 0.70 -4.92 -0.80
C ILE A 137 -0.06 -4.44 -2.04
N THR A 138 -1.30 -3.97 -1.86
CA THR A 138 -2.08 -3.29 -2.91
C THR A 138 -2.49 -1.91 -2.40
N HIS A 139 -2.78 -0.95 -3.28
CA HIS A 139 -3.32 0.31 -2.78
C HIS A 139 -4.79 0.16 -2.40
N GLY A 140 -5.63 -0.35 -3.32
CA GLY A 140 -7.03 -0.62 -3.04
C GLY A 140 -7.29 -1.95 -2.32
N PRO A 141 -8.38 -2.07 -1.54
CA PRO A 141 -8.78 -3.27 -0.82
C PRO A 141 -9.34 -4.37 -1.74
N PRO A 142 -9.39 -5.63 -1.29
CA PRO A 142 -10.23 -6.66 -1.88
C PRO A 142 -11.69 -6.46 -1.47
N ALA A 143 -12.65 -6.87 -2.31
CA ALA A 143 -14.06 -6.66 -2.06
C ALA A 143 -14.57 -7.29 -0.76
N GLY A 144 -15.32 -6.54 0.02
CA GLY A 144 -15.95 -6.98 1.27
C GLY A 144 -15.01 -7.05 2.47
N ILE A 145 -13.76 -6.55 2.36
CA ILE A 145 -12.78 -6.60 3.44
C ILE A 145 -12.22 -5.20 3.71
N LEU A 146 -12.67 -4.56 4.80
CA LEU A 146 -12.25 -3.22 5.22
C LEU A 146 -12.37 -2.18 4.09
N ASP A 147 -13.40 -2.30 3.25
CA ASP A 147 -13.61 -1.56 2.01
C ASP A 147 -14.94 -0.78 1.97
N PHE A 148 -15.62 -0.65 3.13
CA PHE A 148 -16.94 -0.04 3.20
C PHE A 148 -16.83 1.48 3.35
N THR A 149 -17.38 2.21 2.37
CA THR A 149 -17.28 3.67 2.27
C THR A 149 -18.41 4.41 3.00
N VAL A 150 -18.24 5.71 3.23
CA VAL A 150 -19.30 6.61 3.77
C VAL A 150 -20.58 6.56 2.93
N ASP A 151 -20.47 6.29 1.62
CA ASP A 151 -21.62 6.14 0.70
C ASP A 151 -22.31 4.76 0.84
N ARG A 152 -21.92 3.97 1.84
CA ARG A 152 -22.44 2.62 2.12
C ARG A 152 -22.28 1.63 0.97
N LYS A 153 -21.12 1.66 0.33
CA LYS A 153 -20.74 0.74 -0.76
C LYS A 153 -19.45 0.02 -0.43
N HIS A 154 -19.33 -1.21 -0.91
CA HIS A 154 -18.07 -1.91 -0.99
C HIS A 154 -17.33 -1.41 -2.24
N ALA A 155 -16.11 -0.91 -2.07
CA ALA A 155 -15.31 -0.31 -3.14
C ALA A 155 -14.12 -1.18 -3.57
N GLY A 156 -13.91 -2.33 -2.92
CA GLY A 156 -12.82 -3.23 -3.22
C GLY A 156 -12.99 -4.05 -4.49
N SER A 157 -11.89 -4.59 -5.00
CA SER A 157 -11.86 -5.44 -6.21
C SER A 157 -12.32 -6.86 -5.90
N THR A 158 -13.32 -7.33 -6.68
CA THR A 158 -13.82 -8.71 -6.60
C THR A 158 -12.84 -9.72 -7.16
N SER A 159 -12.12 -9.36 -8.23
CA SER A 159 -11.10 -10.22 -8.82
C SER A 159 -9.86 -10.36 -7.92
N LEU A 160 -9.48 -9.30 -7.18
CA LEU A 160 -8.41 -9.39 -6.19
C LEU A 160 -8.78 -10.37 -5.06
N LEU A 161 -10.01 -10.26 -4.53
CA LEU A 161 -10.49 -11.19 -3.51
C LEU A 161 -10.44 -12.64 -3.99
N ALA A 162 -10.86 -12.88 -5.24
CA ALA A 162 -10.84 -14.22 -5.83
C ALA A 162 -9.41 -14.78 -5.92
N GLU A 163 -8.45 -13.99 -6.42
CA GLU A 163 -7.05 -14.39 -6.54
C GLU A 163 -6.41 -14.66 -5.16
N ILE A 164 -6.67 -13.82 -4.17
CA ILE A 164 -6.18 -14.02 -2.81
C ILE A 164 -6.68 -15.35 -2.24
N ARG A 165 -7.99 -15.62 -2.35
CA ARG A 165 -8.60 -16.81 -1.77
C ARG A 165 -8.24 -18.11 -2.49
N GLN A 166 -8.12 -18.06 -3.80
CA GLN A 166 -7.97 -19.28 -4.62
C GLN A 166 -6.52 -19.63 -4.91
N ARG A 167 -5.66 -18.63 -5.08
CA ARG A 167 -4.33 -18.83 -5.63
C ARG A 167 -3.20 -18.29 -4.75
N ILE A 168 -3.19 -16.96 -4.41
CA ILE A 168 -2.06 -16.30 -3.77
C ILE A 168 -1.93 -16.73 -2.30
N LYS A 169 -3.01 -16.60 -1.52
CA LYS A 169 -3.11 -16.95 -0.09
C LYS A 169 -1.97 -16.38 0.75
N PRO A 170 -1.71 -15.07 0.70
CA PRO A 170 -0.62 -14.47 1.46
C PRO A 170 -0.89 -14.58 2.97
N GLU A 171 0.15 -14.59 3.77
CA GLU A 171 0.01 -14.52 5.24
C GLU A 171 -0.57 -13.18 5.68
N LEU A 172 -0.15 -12.09 5.00
CA LEU A 172 -0.57 -10.72 5.26
C LEU A 172 -0.86 -9.98 3.95
N HIS A 173 -2.03 -9.33 3.88
CA HIS A 173 -2.38 -8.40 2.81
C HIS A 173 -2.58 -6.98 3.38
N ILE A 174 -1.75 -6.05 2.93
CA ILE A 174 -1.71 -4.66 3.39
C ILE A 174 -2.26 -3.77 2.29
N PHE A 175 -3.14 -2.83 2.64
CA PHE A 175 -3.75 -1.90 1.70
C PHE A 175 -4.18 -0.61 2.41
N GLY A 176 -4.74 0.34 1.65
CA GLY A 176 -5.30 1.61 2.13
C GLY A 176 -6.50 2.02 1.31
N HIS A 177 -6.45 3.26 0.76
CA HIS A 177 -7.42 3.86 -0.16
C HIS A 177 -8.81 4.13 0.46
N ILE A 178 -9.42 3.17 1.13
CA ILE A 178 -10.70 3.35 1.81
C ILE A 178 -10.43 3.76 3.25
N HIS A 179 -10.39 5.06 3.47
CA HIS A 179 -9.99 5.68 4.73
C HIS A 179 -10.83 5.22 5.92
N GLU A 180 -12.12 4.92 5.67
CA GLU A 180 -13.05 4.43 6.68
C GLU A 180 -12.73 3.02 7.17
N GLY A 181 -12.00 2.28 6.36
CA GLY A 181 -11.69 0.88 6.61
C GLY A 181 -10.52 0.63 7.54
N HIS A 182 -9.84 1.67 8.07
CA HIS A 182 -8.66 1.49 8.92
C HIS A 182 -8.86 0.40 9.97
N GLY A 183 -7.94 -0.56 10.03
CA GLY A 183 -8.02 -1.66 10.98
C GLY A 183 -7.45 -2.97 10.45
N VAL A 184 -7.60 -4.02 11.25
CA VAL A 184 -7.07 -5.36 10.97
C VAL A 184 -8.16 -6.40 11.15
N CYS A 185 -8.23 -7.38 10.27
CA CYS A 185 -9.06 -8.56 10.44
C CYS A 185 -8.37 -9.81 9.88
N ARG A 186 -8.69 -10.99 10.43
CA ARG A 186 -8.20 -12.28 9.92
C ARG A 186 -9.35 -13.03 9.27
N ILE A 187 -9.15 -13.48 8.05
CA ILE A 187 -10.11 -14.34 7.35
C ILE A 187 -9.35 -15.56 6.86
N THR A 188 -9.72 -16.73 7.36
CA THR A 188 -8.97 -18.00 7.18
C THR A 188 -7.49 -17.83 7.59
N GLU A 189 -6.56 -18.02 6.69
CA GLU A 189 -5.12 -17.96 6.97
C GLU A 189 -4.52 -16.57 6.73
N THR A 190 -5.21 -15.70 5.95
CA THR A 190 -4.73 -14.36 5.62
C THR A 190 -5.14 -13.32 6.66
N MET A 191 -4.19 -12.56 7.15
CA MET A 191 -4.40 -11.31 7.89
C MET A 191 -4.58 -10.18 6.87
N PHE A 192 -5.61 -9.36 7.04
CA PHE A 192 -5.87 -8.17 6.22
C PHE A 192 -5.68 -6.92 7.06
N ALA A 193 -4.97 -5.94 6.53
CA ALA A 193 -4.70 -4.68 7.21
C ALA A 193 -4.96 -3.50 6.27
N ASN A 194 -6.02 -2.74 6.56
CA ASN A 194 -6.18 -1.41 5.98
C ASN A 194 -5.40 -0.42 6.86
N ALA A 195 -4.31 0.10 6.31
CA ALA A 195 -3.34 0.91 7.03
C ALA A 195 -3.52 2.43 6.81
N SER A 196 -4.68 2.89 6.32
CA SER A 196 -4.96 4.30 6.06
C SER A 196 -4.82 5.14 7.32
N ILE A 197 -3.95 6.14 7.29
CA ILE A 197 -3.70 7.04 8.42
C ILE A 197 -4.74 8.15 8.50
N CYS A 198 -5.16 8.67 7.36
CA CYS A 198 -6.15 9.73 7.29
C CYS A 198 -7.59 9.18 7.33
N ASN A 199 -8.49 10.00 7.86
CA ASN A 199 -9.92 9.79 7.72
C ASN A 199 -10.42 10.37 6.38
N PRO A 200 -11.72 10.21 6.00
CA PRO A 200 -12.27 10.77 4.76
C PRO A 200 -12.15 12.30 4.59
N ASN A 201 -11.86 13.02 5.67
CA ASN A 201 -11.60 14.47 5.63
C ASN A 201 -10.09 14.79 5.53
N TYR A 202 -9.25 13.80 5.20
CA TYR A 202 -7.79 13.95 5.13
C TYR A 202 -7.15 14.41 6.44
N LEU A 203 -7.73 14.05 7.58
CA LEU A 203 -7.12 14.29 8.89
C LEU A 203 -6.39 13.03 9.35
N PRO A 204 -5.11 13.11 9.77
CA PRO A 204 -4.32 11.95 10.21
C PRO A 204 -4.70 11.59 11.65
N ILE A 205 -5.77 10.82 11.80
CA ILE A 205 -6.34 10.45 13.10
C ILE A 205 -5.94 9.06 13.57
N HIS A 206 -5.41 8.23 12.67
CA HIS A 206 -5.01 6.87 13.00
C HIS A 206 -3.49 6.78 13.18
N SER A 207 -3.06 5.90 14.09
CA SER A 207 -1.65 5.56 14.25
C SER A 207 -1.26 4.45 13.28
N PRO A 208 0.04 4.35 12.87
CA PRO A 208 0.51 3.19 12.14
C PRO A 208 0.19 1.89 12.86
N LEU A 209 -0.19 0.86 12.09
CA LEU A 209 -0.43 -0.48 12.62
C LEU A 209 0.92 -1.20 12.84
N VAL A 210 0.99 -2.06 13.84
CA VAL A 210 2.18 -2.89 14.10
C VAL A 210 1.78 -4.36 14.10
N LEU A 211 2.41 -5.15 13.21
CA LEU A 211 2.18 -6.58 13.09
C LEU A 211 3.51 -7.33 13.03
N ASP A 212 3.52 -8.58 13.50
CA ASP A 212 4.66 -9.47 13.38
C ASP A 212 4.57 -10.30 12.08
N ALA A 213 5.71 -10.43 11.38
CA ALA A 213 5.89 -11.34 10.25
C ALA A 213 7.01 -12.34 10.54
N SER A 214 6.84 -13.58 10.13
CA SER A 214 7.78 -14.68 10.39
C SER A 214 8.20 -15.41 9.12
#